data_2040f537bb2e1500795846bcb4be4c43
#
_entry.id   2040f537bb2e1500795846bcb4be4c43
#
_cell.length_a   1.000
_cell.length_b   1.000
_cell.length_c   1.000
_cell.angle_alpha   90.00
_cell.angle_beta   90.00
_cell.angle_gamma   90.00
#
_symmetry.space_group_name_H-M   'P 1'
#
loop_
_entity.id
_entity.type
_entity.pdbx_description
1 polymer ?
#
loop_
_entity_poly.entity_id
_entity_poly.type
_entity_poly.pdbx_seq_one_letter_code
_entity_poly.pdbx_strand_id
1 'polypeptide(L)'
;MPRLHWEDFSPGQVTECGSRRITRAEIIAFAARFDPQPFHLDEAAAARSHFGRLCASGWHTACVWMRLMIAYRRREDEELRARGEAVGRLGPSPGFRDLEWLKPVYVGDTVSYGTEVVEMRPLASRPGWGMSSCATPA
;
A
#
# COMPACT_ATOMS: atom_id res chain seq x y z
N MET A 1 10.07 -1.71 18.25
CA MET A 1 8.92 -1.50 19.10
C MET A 1 7.70 -1.22 18.24
N PRO A 2 6.58 -1.89 18.46
CA PRO A 2 5.35 -1.56 17.77
C PRO A 2 4.91 -0.14 18.14
N ARG A 3 4.59 0.65 17.11
CA ARG A 3 4.24 2.06 17.24
C ARG A 3 2.91 2.29 16.53
N LEU A 4 1.81 2.18 17.25
CA LEU A 4 0.48 2.24 16.67
C LEU A 4 -0.41 3.34 17.26
N HIS A 5 0.08 4.07 18.24
CA HIS A 5 -0.56 5.30 18.67
C HIS A 5 -0.06 6.46 17.82
N TRP A 6 -0.93 7.44 17.58
CA TRP A 6 -0.59 8.60 16.76
C TRP A 6 0.66 9.33 17.29
N GLU A 7 0.81 9.37 18.61
CA GLU A 7 1.95 10.00 19.30
C GLU A 7 3.29 9.29 19.09
N ASP A 8 3.26 8.04 18.63
CA ASP A 8 4.46 7.24 18.37
C ASP A 8 5.10 7.54 17.02
N PHE A 9 4.38 8.26 16.14
CA PHE A 9 4.84 8.59 14.81
C PHE A 9 5.47 9.98 14.76
N SER A 10 6.34 10.19 13.77
CA SER A 10 6.93 11.49 13.49
C SER A 10 7.14 11.66 11.98
N PRO A 11 7.03 12.90 11.46
CA PRO A 11 7.36 13.18 10.07
C PRO A 11 8.77 12.69 9.70
N GLY A 12 8.91 12.11 8.51
CA GLY A 12 10.15 11.48 8.02
C GLY A 12 10.33 10.03 8.44
N GLN A 13 9.47 9.50 9.30
CA GLN A 13 9.54 8.09 9.69
C GLN A 13 9.09 7.20 8.54
N VAL A 14 9.95 6.27 8.14
CA VAL A 14 9.66 5.26 7.12
C VAL A 14 9.36 3.92 7.78
N THR A 15 8.30 3.26 7.31
CA THR A 15 7.92 1.91 7.71
C THR A 15 7.95 1.00 6.49
N GLU A 16 8.72 -0.06 6.56
CA GLU A 16 8.73 -1.11 5.54
C GLU A 16 7.58 -2.09 5.79
N CYS A 17 6.69 -2.22 4.82
CA CYS A 17 5.50 -3.07 4.91
C CYS A 17 5.74 -4.48 4.37
N GLY A 18 6.87 -4.72 3.71
CA GLY A 18 7.24 -5.98 3.09
C GLY A 18 7.31 -5.93 1.57
N SER A 19 7.60 -7.08 0.99
CA SER A 19 7.74 -7.24 -0.47
C SER A 19 6.80 -8.30 -1.01
N ARG A 20 6.42 -8.18 -2.28
CA ARG A 20 5.59 -9.14 -2.97
C ARG A 20 6.12 -9.39 -4.38
N ARG A 21 6.29 -10.66 -4.74
CA ARG A 21 6.48 -11.05 -6.13
C ARG A 21 5.12 -11.09 -6.83
N ILE A 22 5.02 -10.44 -7.97
CA ILE A 22 3.78 -10.33 -8.74
C ILE A 22 3.75 -11.43 -9.80
N THR A 23 2.78 -12.31 -9.71
CA THR A 23 2.66 -13.45 -10.61
C THR A 23 1.73 -13.13 -11.79
N ARG A 24 1.93 -13.87 -12.90
CA ARG A 24 1.07 -13.81 -14.09
C ARG A 24 -0.40 -14.05 -13.74
N ALA A 25 -0.68 -15.06 -12.95
CA ALA A 25 -2.05 -15.41 -12.58
C ALA A 25 -2.73 -14.29 -11.78
N GLU A 26 -2.02 -13.65 -10.87
CA GLU A 26 -2.54 -12.51 -10.08
C GLU A 26 -2.81 -11.30 -10.96
N ILE A 27 -1.93 -10.97 -11.91
CA ILE A 27 -2.11 -9.86 -12.85
C ILE A 27 -3.40 -10.04 -13.63
N ILE A 28 -3.58 -11.19 -14.24
CA ILE A 28 -4.75 -11.50 -15.08
C ILE A 28 -6.02 -11.53 -14.22
N ALA A 29 -5.99 -12.19 -13.06
CA ALA A 29 -7.16 -12.29 -12.19
C ALA A 29 -7.63 -10.92 -11.68
N PHE A 30 -6.71 -10.05 -11.28
CA PHE A 30 -7.06 -8.69 -10.87
C PHE A 30 -7.60 -7.88 -12.04
N ALA A 31 -6.91 -7.90 -13.17
CA ALA A 31 -7.28 -7.12 -14.34
C ALA A 31 -8.64 -7.53 -14.91
N ALA A 32 -8.91 -8.82 -15.02
CA ALA A 32 -10.21 -9.32 -15.50
C ALA A 32 -11.39 -8.78 -14.67
N ARG A 33 -11.17 -8.48 -13.42
CA ARG A 33 -12.20 -8.02 -12.51
C ARG A 33 -12.29 -6.50 -12.38
N PHE A 34 -11.17 -5.78 -12.45
CA PHE A 34 -11.09 -4.37 -12.07
C PHE A 34 -10.48 -3.45 -13.13
N ASP A 35 -9.69 -3.96 -14.06
CA ASP A 35 -9.01 -3.18 -15.09
C ASP A 35 -8.77 -4.01 -16.36
N PRO A 36 -9.84 -4.39 -17.07
CA PRO A 36 -9.80 -5.36 -18.17
C PRO A 36 -9.20 -4.78 -19.47
N GLN A 37 -8.07 -4.12 -19.37
CA GLN A 37 -7.33 -3.65 -20.53
C GLN A 37 -6.48 -4.78 -21.13
N PRO A 38 -6.37 -4.86 -22.48
CA PRO A 38 -5.73 -6.00 -23.15
C PRO A 38 -4.30 -6.29 -22.67
N PHE A 39 -3.50 -5.27 -22.39
CA PHE A 39 -2.11 -5.43 -21.95
C PHE A 39 -1.94 -5.91 -20.49
N HIS A 40 -3.05 -6.04 -19.75
CA HIS A 40 -3.10 -6.68 -18.43
C HIS A 40 -3.72 -8.08 -18.47
N LEU A 41 -4.27 -8.50 -19.62
CA LEU A 41 -5.03 -9.75 -19.73
C LEU A 41 -4.35 -10.78 -20.64
N ASP A 42 -3.68 -10.33 -21.70
CA ASP A 42 -3.17 -11.16 -22.77
C ASP A 42 -1.74 -10.79 -23.14
N GLU A 43 -0.88 -11.80 -23.17
CA GLU A 43 0.56 -11.60 -23.45
C GLU A 43 0.82 -11.13 -24.88
N ALA A 44 0.05 -11.63 -25.85
CA ALA A 44 0.22 -11.22 -27.24
C ALA A 44 -0.26 -9.78 -27.46
N ALA A 45 -1.33 -9.37 -26.81
CA ALA A 45 -1.79 -7.99 -26.81
C ALA A 45 -0.79 -7.06 -26.11
N ALA A 46 -0.26 -7.48 -24.96
CA ALA A 46 0.76 -6.73 -24.23
C ALA A 46 2.05 -6.56 -25.04
N ALA A 47 2.49 -7.59 -25.74
CA ALA A 47 3.66 -7.53 -26.60
C ALA A 47 3.54 -6.48 -27.73
N ARG A 48 2.31 -6.26 -28.21
CA ARG A 48 2.01 -5.23 -29.22
C ARG A 48 1.74 -3.84 -28.65
N SER A 49 1.62 -3.73 -27.32
CA SER A 49 1.42 -2.46 -26.63
C SER A 49 2.76 -1.74 -26.37
N HIS A 50 2.67 -0.46 -25.95
CA HIS A 50 3.86 0.28 -25.55
C HIS A 50 4.57 -0.29 -24.32
N PHE A 51 3.92 -1.18 -23.54
CA PHE A 51 4.56 -1.88 -22.44
C PHE A 51 5.46 -3.04 -22.90
N GLY A 52 5.22 -3.62 -24.08
CA GLY A 52 6.03 -4.67 -24.69
C GLY A 52 5.86 -6.06 -24.08
N ARG A 53 5.24 -6.20 -22.93
CA ARG A 53 4.94 -7.47 -22.25
C ARG A 53 3.87 -7.29 -21.18
N LEU A 54 3.30 -8.39 -20.71
CA LEU A 54 2.25 -8.39 -19.71
C LEU A 54 2.69 -7.67 -18.43
N CYS A 55 1.91 -6.69 -18.01
CA CYS A 55 2.16 -5.90 -16.82
C CYS A 55 0.93 -5.80 -15.93
N ALA A 56 1.16 -5.59 -14.63
CA ALA A 56 0.10 -5.38 -13.66
C ALA A 56 -0.58 -4.02 -13.85
N SER A 57 -1.88 -3.97 -13.59
CA SER A 57 -2.57 -2.70 -13.38
C SER A 57 -1.93 -1.92 -12.23
N GLY A 58 -1.80 -0.61 -12.37
CA GLY A 58 -1.35 0.25 -11.27
C GLY A 58 -2.24 0.10 -10.03
N TRP A 59 -3.53 -0.07 -10.20
CA TRP A 59 -4.46 -0.37 -9.11
C TRP A 59 -4.17 -1.69 -8.41
N HIS A 60 -3.69 -2.69 -9.13
CA HIS A 60 -3.25 -3.96 -8.54
C HIS A 60 -2.09 -3.74 -7.58
N THR A 61 -1.07 -3.00 -8.00
CA THR A 61 0.09 -2.69 -7.15
C THR A 61 -0.30 -1.88 -5.92
N ALA A 62 -1.20 -0.91 -6.06
CA ALA A 62 -1.74 -0.14 -4.93
C ALA A 62 -2.52 -1.02 -3.94
N CYS A 63 -3.33 -1.97 -4.43
CA CYS A 63 -4.05 -2.92 -3.57
C CYS A 63 -3.11 -3.87 -2.83
N VAL A 64 -2.01 -4.28 -3.44
CA VAL A 64 -0.97 -5.08 -2.75
C VAL A 64 -0.32 -4.28 -1.63
N TRP A 65 0.00 -3.00 -1.86
CA TRP A 65 0.46 -2.10 -0.79
C TRP A 65 -0.51 -2.07 0.39
N MET A 66 -1.80 -1.84 0.11
CA MET A 66 -2.85 -1.81 1.15
C MET A 66 -2.87 -3.11 1.95
N ARG A 67 -2.83 -4.25 1.27
CA ARG A 67 -2.83 -5.57 1.91
C ARG A 67 -1.63 -5.76 2.85
N LEU A 68 -0.44 -5.39 2.40
CA LEU A 68 0.80 -5.53 3.20
C LEU A 68 0.81 -4.56 4.37
N MET A 69 0.37 -3.34 4.18
CA MET A 69 0.25 -2.34 5.24
C MET A 69 -0.73 -2.80 6.34
N ILE A 70 -1.89 -3.34 5.97
CA ILE A 70 -2.85 -3.89 6.93
C ILE A 70 -2.28 -5.12 7.65
N ALA A 71 -1.58 -6.01 6.94
CA ALA A 71 -0.94 -7.17 7.55
C ALA A 71 0.15 -6.75 8.54
N TYR A 72 0.95 -5.75 8.19
CA TYR A 72 1.93 -5.16 9.10
C TYR A 72 1.26 -4.65 10.39
N ARG A 73 0.22 -3.81 10.25
CA ARG A 73 -0.50 -3.26 11.41
C ARG A 73 -1.10 -4.33 12.31
N ARG A 74 -1.69 -5.37 11.72
CA ARG A 74 -2.26 -6.48 12.50
C ARG A 74 -1.22 -7.19 13.35
N ARG A 75 -0.02 -7.41 12.82
CA ARG A 75 1.08 -8.01 13.61
C ARG A 75 1.49 -7.12 14.78
N GLU A 76 1.62 -5.83 14.53
CA GLU A 76 1.95 -4.87 15.58
C GLU A 76 0.85 -4.82 16.67
N ASP A 77 -0.42 -4.84 16.27
CA ASP A 77 -1.57 -4.91 17.19
C ASP A 77 -1.53 -6.19 18.05
N GLU A 78 -1.23 -7.32 17.43
CA GLU A 78 -1.13 -8.62 18.14
C GLU A 78 0.01 -8.62 19.13
N GLU A 79 1.15 -8.05 18.80
CA GLU A 79 2.29 -7.89 19.70
C GLU A 79 1.97 -6.98 20.89
N LEU A 80 1.28 -5.86 20.67
CA LEU A 80 0.84 -4.98 21.75
C LEU A 80 -0.11 -5.70 22.70
N ARG A 81 -1.12 -6.39 22.16
CA ARG A 81 -2.07 -7.18 22.96
C ARG A 81 -1.39 -8.27 23.77
N ALA A 82 -0.41 -8.96 23.17
CA ALA A 82 0.34 -10.01 23.85
C ALA A 82 1.13 -9.48 25.06
N ARG A 83 1.50 -8.19 25.04
CA ARG A 83 2.16 -7.51 26.16
C ARG A 83 1.20 -6.82 27.13
N GLY A 84 -0.12 -6.93 26.89
CA GLY A 84 -1.12 -6.26 27.70
C GLY A 84 -1.20 -4.74 27.47
N GLU A 85 -0.64 -4.25 26.35
CA GLU A 85 -0.65 -2.85 25.99
C GLU A 85 -1.92 -2.49 25.19
N ALA A 86 -2.32 -1.22 25.28
CA ALA A 86 -3.46 -0.72 24.53
C ALA A 86 -3.12 -0.58 23.04
N VAL A 87 -4.10 -0.86 22.19
CA VAL A 87 -3.99 -0.68 20.74
C VAL A 87 -4.67 0.62 20.34
N GLY A 88 -4.01 1.41 19.51
CA GLY A 88 -4.54 2.66 18.96
C GLY A 88 -5.78 2.43 18.10
N ARG A 89 -6.71 3.37 18.13
CA ARG A 89 -7.89 3.34 17.26
C ARG A 89 -7.58 4.01 15.93
N LEU A 90 -8.01 3.38 14.85
CA LEU A 90 -7.93 3.95 13.51
C LEU A 90 -9.28 4.55 13.09
N GLY A 91 -9.22 5.76 12.55
CA GLY A 91 -10.33 6.38 11.86
C GLY A 91 -10.34 6.04 10.36
N PRO A 92 -11.36 6.48 9.63
CA PRO A 92 -11.41 6.35 8.18
C PRO A 92 -10.36 7.24 7.50
N SER A 93 -9.82 6.79 6.38
CA SER A 93 -9.01 7.64 5.51
C SER A 93 -9.92 8.59 4.72
N PRO A 94 -9.62 9.89 4.64
CA PRO A 94 -10.39 10.83 3.82
C PRO A 94 -10.10 10.68 2.31
N GLY A 95 -9.08 9.94 1.94
CA GLY A 95 -8.69 9.73 0.54
C GLY A 95 -7.19 9.81 0.33
N PHE A 96 -6.80 10.05 -0.91
CA PHE A 96 -5.40 10.18 -1.33
C PHE A 96 -5.29 11.26 -2.41
N ARG A 97 -4.07 11.70 -2.69
CA ARG A 97 -3.71 12.65 -3.74
C ARG A 97 -2.35 12.27 -4.32
N ASP A 98 -2.01 12.86 -5.45
CA ASP A 98 -0.71 12.71 -6.11
C ASP A 98 -0.33 11.23 -6.36
N LEU A 99 -1.32 10.43 -6.80
CA LEU A 99 -1.11 9.04 -7.16
C LEU A 99 -0.46 8.97 -8.53
N GLU A 100 0.71 8.37 -8.61
CA GLU A 100 1.48 8.22 -9.85
C GLU A 100 1.93 6.76 -10.04
N TRP A 101 1.91 6.31 -11.29
CA TRP A 101 2.48 5.04 -11.72
C TRP A 101 3.83 5.31 -12.39
N LEU A 102 4.91 5.22 -11.63
CA LEU A 102 6.25 5.63 -12.08
C LEU A 102 6.87 4.64 -13.07
N LYS A 103 6.59 3.35 -12.91
CA LYS A 103 7.11 2.26 -13.74
C LYS A 103 6.06 1.18 -13.90
N PRO A 104 6.00 0.50 -15.07
CA PRO A 104 5.23 -0.72 -15.19
C PRO A 104 5.81 -1.83 -14.30
N VAL A 105 4.94 -2.64 -13.71
CA VAL A 105 5.31 -3.84 -12.96
C VAL A 105 5.02 -5.05 -13.82
N TYR A 106 6.04 -5.80 -14.17
CA TYR A 106 5.95 -6.96 -15.06
C TYR A 106 5.80 -8.27 -14.29
N VAL A 107 5.41 -9.31 -15.03
CA VAL A 107 5.35 -10.68 -14.49
C VAL A 107 6.69 -11.05 -13.86
N GLY A 108 6.66 -11.51 -12.63
CA GLY A 108 7.84 -11.98 -11.90
C GLY A 108 8.62 -10.90 -11.16
N ASP A 109 8.28 -9.61 -11.36
CA ASP A 109 8.88 -8.53 -10.59
C ASP A 109 8.54 -8.67 -9.10
N THR A 110 9.50 -8.32 -8.26
CA THR A 110 9.29 -8.19 -6.81
C THR A 110 9.22 -6.72 -6.46
N VAL A 111 8.10 -6.31 -5.89
CA VAL A 111 7.87 -4.94 -5.46
C VAL A 111 8.00 -4.87 -3.94
N SER A 112 8.84 -3.98 -3.45
CA SER A 112 8.96 -3.66 -2.03
C SER A 112 8.07 -2.46 -1.70
N TYR A 113 7.39 -2.53 -0.57
CA TYR A 113 6.41 -1.54 -0.18
C TYR A 113 6.76 -0.90 1.16
N GLY A 114 6.62 0.40 1.22
CA GLY A 114 6.81 1.18 2.43
C GLY A 114 5.84 2.33 2.53
N THR A 115 5.86 2.99 3.68
CA THR A 115 5.17 4.25 3.91
C THR A 115 6.09 5.20 4.64
N GLU A 116 6.05 6.48 4.27
CA GLU A 116 6.71 7.56 4.98
C GLU A 116 5.65 8.51 5.56
N VAL A 117 5.79 8.86 6.83
CA VAL A 117 4.95 9.89 7.45
C VAL A 117 5.42 11.25 6.96
N VAL A 118 4.57 11.94 6.21
CA VAL A 118 4.89 13.26 5.62
C VAL A 118 4.47 14.38 6.55
N GLU A 119 3.26 14.30 7.07
CA GLU A 119 2.67 15.35 7.91
C GLU A 119 1.82 14.74 9.02
N MET A 120 1.82 15.39 10.17
CA MET A 120 0.97 15.04 11.30
C MET A 120 0.33 16.29 11.88
N ARG A 121 -0.97 16.22 12.13
CA ARG A 121 -1.69 17.31 12.80
C ARG A 121 -2.78 16.78 13.73
N PRO A 122 -2.97 17.41 14.89
CA PRO A 122 -4.11 17.09 15.74
C PRO A 122 -5.42 17.51 15.06
N LEU A 123 -6.51 16.80 15.35
CA LEU A 123 -7.82 17.16 14.86
C LEU A 123 -8.52 18.08 15.87
N ALA A 124 -8.70 19.36 15.52
CA ALA A 124 -9.38 20.33 16.37
C ALA A 124 -10.84 19.93 16.66
N SER A 125 -11.49 19.27 15.69
CA SER A 125 -12.87 18.79 15.82
C SER A 125 -13.05 17.54 16.68
N ARG A 126 -11.95 16.86 17.03
CA ARG A 126 -11.99 15.59 17.76
C ARG A 126 -10.79 15.45 18.69
N PRO A 127 -10.87 15.98 19.93
CA PRO A 127 -9.78 15.86 20.90
C PRO A 127 -9.33 14.41 21.11
N GLY A 128 -8.01 14.20 21.22
CA GLY A 128 -7.41 12.86 21.33
C GLY A 128 -7.27 12.12 19.99
N TRP A 129 -7.52 12.79 18.87
CA TRP A 129 -7.31 12.25 17.53
C TRP A 129 -6.36 13.13 16.73
N GLY A 130 -5.54 12.49 15.92
CA GLY A 130 -4.67 13.13 14.97
C GLY A 130 -4.86 12.58 13.56
N MET A 131 -4.45 13.35 12.58
CA MET A 131 -4.37 12.95 11.18
C MET A 131 -2.91 12.85 10.77
N SER A 132 -2.56 11.75 10.13
CA SER A 132 -1.26 11.57 9.49
C SER A 132 -1.45 11.47 7.99
N SER A 133 -0.68 12.24 7.23
CA SER A 133 -0.52 12.07 5.79
C SER A 133 0.72 11.23 5.55
N CYS A 134 0.58 10.16 4.79
CA CYS A 134 1.68 9.27 4.47
C CYS A 134 1.89 9.22 2.95
N ALA A 135 3.14 9.15 2.52
CA ALA A 135 3.54 8.88 1.16
C ALA A 135 4.08 7.45 1.04
N THR A 136 3.94 6.84 -0.13
CA THR A 136 4.68 5.64 -0.47
C THR A 136 5.96 6.08 -1.15
N PRO A 137 7.15 5.83 -0.58
CA PRO A 137 8.40 6.17 -1.23
C PRO A 137 8.54 5.44 -2.55
N ALA A 138 9.15 6.12 -3.53
CA ALA A 138 9.38 5.59 -4.87
C ALA A 138 10.50 4.56 -4.90
#